data_48d871915561aa37779600b88f89a46e
#
_entry.id   48d871915561aa37779600b88f89a46e
#
_cell.length_a   1.000
_cell.length_b   1.000
_cell.length_c   1.000
_cell.angle_alpha   90.00
_cell.angle_beta   90.00
_cell.angle_gamma   90.00
#
_symmetry.space_group_name_H-M   'P 1'
#
loop_
_entity.id
_entity.type
_entity.pdbx_description
1 polymer ?
#
loop_
_entity_poly.entity_id
_entity_poly.type
_entity_poly.pdbx_seq_one_letter_code
_entity_poly.pdbx_strand_id
1 'polypeptide(L)'
;MKAGFALLRSVVLIGAWSAMASAAIVAPLEGPPLTATTITLTADTVLGDGKPLLALRDVDWLEFATATKIETPAVANANLQTGIWLTDGSWLPTTAIAAGTGDQLRVGSLFGKHEIPLSLISGWGTSETAPASDGQDRVLVSSGPIDGRVQGLRDGKLLIATSLDPEPLALELSEIQGLRLAQAVKRPTGSALLVTVDPNRPPVRLVSTATGLQLAASKQPVGVSTLSGLRVRVDGGRRTWLSEVTPATVVEKGAFDVVWPWQRDHALDGGPLALGGARYAKGITVHSAATLTWTLGQRSVRLRSLIGIADVVAPEGDCVVTIAGDGKPLWRTDHLRGGETPVTLDLDLRGVTTLSLDIALGERFDIGDHVMLADAYLVQLANPAPSAK
;
A
#
# COMPACT_ATOMS: atom_id res chain seq x y z
N MET A 1 -41.73 41.43 31.88
CA MET A 1 -41.31 41.28 30.48
C MET A 1 -39.90 40.69 30.49
N LYS A 2 -39.75 39.38 30.30
CA LYS A 2 -38.47 38.70 30.15
C LYS A 2 -38.43 38.15 28.72
N ALA A 3 -37.58 38.73 27.89
CA ALA A 3 -37.33 38.27 26.54
C ALA A 3 -36.33 37.11 26.59
N GLY A 4 -36.79 35.91 26.17
CA GLY A 4 -35.96 34.74 26.01
C GLY A 4 -35.22 34.81 24.68
N PHE A 5 -33.91 34.82 24.71
CA PHE A 5 -33.05 34.63 23.52
C PHE A 5 -33.02 33.16 23.18
N ALA A 6 -33.64 32.77 22.08
CA ALA A 6 -33.51 31.47 21.49
C ALA A 6 -32.16 31.41 20.72
N LEU A 7 -31.24 30.60 21.18
CA LEU A 7 -29.99 30.26 20.44
C LEU A 7 -30.37 29.34 19.27
N LEU A 8 -30.39 29.87 18.06
CA LEU A 8 -30.40 29.07 16.84
C LEU A 8 -29.07 28.36 16.74
N ARG A 9 -29.04 27.05 17.02
CA ARG A 9 -27.91 26.18 16.65
C ARG A 9 -27.97 25.99 15.14
N SER A 10 -27.06 26.64 14.43
CA SER A 10 -26.84 26.38 13.00
C SER A 10 -26.37 24.95 12.85
N VAL A 11 -27.25 24.08 12.33
CA VAL A 11 -26.89 22.77 11.84
C VAL A 11 -26.11 23.01 10.53
N VAL A 12 -24.81 22.95 10.56
CA VAL A 12 -23.99 22.88 9.36
C VAL A 12 -24.27 21.51 8.72
N LEU A 13 -25.08 21.51 7.67
CA LEU A 13 -25.21 20.35 6.78
C LEU A 13 -23.86 20.19 6.09
N ILE A 14 -22.98 19.35 6.66
CA ILE A 14 -21.79 18.85 5.97
C ILE A 14 -22.33 17.96 4.86
N GLY A 15 -22.13 18.36 3.61
CA GLY A 15 -22.55 17.61 2.45
C GLY A 15 -21.95 16.22 2.46
N ALA A 16 -22.73 15.22 2.87
CA ALA A 16 -22.36 13.81 2.78
C ALA A 16 -22.51 13.39 1.31
N TRP A 17 -21.40 13.01 0.68
CA TRP A 17 -21.44 12.39 -0.63
C TRP A 17 -21.85 10.94 -0.45
N SER A 18 -23.06 10.62 -0.85
CA SER A 18 -23.57 9.25 -0.86
C SER A 18 -23.16 8.57 -2.16
N ALA A 19 -22.27 7.58 -2.08
CA ALA A 19 -22.12 6.61 -3.14
C ALA A 19 -23.16 5.51 -2.90
N MET A 20 -24.17 5.42 -3.74
CA MET A 20 -25.09 4.29 -3.74
C MET A 20 -24.41 3.10 -4.42
N ALA A 21 -23.79 2.25 -3.63
CA ALA A 21 -23.39 0.92 -4.04
C ALA A 21 -24.33 -0.08 -3.36
N SER A 22 -24.91 -1.00 -4.11
CA SER A 22 -25.74 -2.06 -3.56
C SER A 22 -24.85 -3.02 -2.79
N ALA A 23 -25.05 -3.13 -1.48
CA ALA A 23 -24.36 -3.96 -0.51
C ALA A 23 -22.82 -3.76 -0.49
N ALA A 24 -22.32 -3.16 0.55
CA ALA A 24 -20.89 -3.04 0.79
C ALA A 24 -20.52 -3.79 2.07
N ILE A 25 -19.30 -4.29 2.11
CA ILE A 25 -18.74 -4.99 3.28
C ILE A 25 -17.70 -4.08 3.92
N VAL A 26 -17.79 -3.91 5.23
CA VAL A 26 -16.82 -3.21 6.07
C VAL A 26 -16.21 -4.22 7.02
N ALA A 27 -14.96 -4.57 6.81
CA ALA A 27 -14.26 -5.48 7.71
C ALA A 27 -13.50 -4.68 8.77
N PRO A 28 -13.81 -4.87 10.06
CA PRO A 28 -13.07 -4.26 11.14
C PRO A 28 -11.72 -4.94 11.36
N LEU A 29 -10.77 -4.25 11.98
CA LEU A 29 -9.53 -4.86 12.48
C LEU A 29 -9.79 -5.91 13.56
N GLU A 30 -10.91 -5.82 14.28
CA GLU A 30 -11.35 -6.80 15.26
C GLU A 30 -12.85 -7.03 15.12
N GLY A 31 -13.28 -8.30 15.12
CA GLY A 31 -14.67 -8.69 14.99
C GLY A 31 -15.09 -9.11 13.58
N PRO A 32 -16.34 -9.51 13.39
CA PRO A 32 -16.85 -9.96 12.11
C PRO A 32 -17.09 -8.80 11.14
N PRO A 33 -17.08 -9.06 9.83
CA PRO A 33 -17.47 -8.06 8.83
C PRO A 33 -18.89 -7.54 9.03
N LEU A 34 -19.09 -6.26 8.76
CA LEU A 34 -20.35 -5.55 8.79
C LEU A 34 -20.82 -5.33 7.35
N THR A 35 -22.13 -5.34 7.14
CA THR A 35 -22.73 -5.08 5.81
C THR A 35 -23.61 -3.85 5.88
N ALA A 36 -23.65 -3.06 4.81
CA ALA A 36 -24.55 -1.94 4.64
C ALA A 36 -25.02 -1.85 3.19
N THR A 37 -26.22 -1.32 2.96
CA THR A 37 -26.73 -1.07 1.61
C THR A 37 -26.00 0.11 0.96
N THR A 38 -25.69 1.12 1.74
CA THR A 38 -24.92 2.29 1.30
C THR A 38 -23.77 2.56 2.24
N ILE A 39 -22.63 2.96 1.68
CA ILE A 39 -21.48 3.43 2.47
C ILE A 39 -21.16 4.87 2.12
N THR A 40 -20.92 5.67 3.15
CA THR A 40 -20.37 7.02 3.05
C THR A 40 -19.12 7.09 3.90
N LEU A 41 -18.04 7.61 3.32
CA LEU A 41 -16.78 7.84 4.01
C LEU A 41 -16.70 9.33 4.40
N THR A 42 -16.41 9.57 5.68
CA THR A 42 -16.02 10.89 6.17
C THR A 42 -14.51 10.88 6.45
N ALA A 43 -13.97 11.98 6.95
CA ALA A 43 -12.53 12.07 7.26
C ALA A 43 -12.05 10.98 8.23
N ASP A 44 -12.90 10.52 9.15
CA ASP A 44 -12.52 9.63 10.25
C ASP A 44 -13.52 8.49 10.52
N THR A 45 -14.64 8.43 9.79
CA THR A 45 -15.75 7.50 10.07
C THR A 45 -16.32 6.90 8.80
N VAL A 46 -16.66 5.62 8.87
CA VAL A 46 -17.47 4.92 7.89
C VAL A 46 -18.91 4.94 8.36
N LEU A 47 -19.80 5.52 7.53
CA LEU A 47 -21.25 5.50 7.76
C LEU A 47 -21.85 4.39 6.89
N GLY A 48 -22.75 3.59 7.46
CA GLY A 48 -23.59 2.65 6.74
C GLY A 48 -25.04 3.05 6.87
N ASP A 49 -25.74 3.15 5.74
CA ASP A 49 -27.15 3.56 5.68
C ASP A 49 -27.42 4.85 6.46
N GLY A 50 -26.47 5.80 6.35
CA GLY A 50 -26.53 7.11 6.99
C GLY A 50 -26.20 7.13 8.49
N LYS A 51 -25.84 5.97 9.09
CA LYS A 51 -25.47 5.86 10.51
C LYS A 51 -24.00 5.51 10.69
N PRO A 52 -23.32 6.01 11.74
CA PRO A 52 -21.96 5.60 12.05
C PRO A 52 -21.86 4.09 12.25
N LEU A 53 -21.01 3.42 11.48
CA LEU A 53 -20.70 2.00 11.61
C LEU A 53 -19.40 1.79 12.38
N LEU A 54 -18.32 2.47 11.95
CA LEU A 54 -16.98 2.23 12.45
C LEU A 54 -16.10 3.45 12.24
N ALA A 55 -15.21 3.74 13.19
CA ALA A 55 -14.16 4.71 12.94
C ALA A 55 -13.20 4.18 11.86
N LEU A 56 -12.76 5.03 10.94
CA LEU A 56 -11.90 4.63 9.82
C LEU A 56 -10.59 3.97 10.30
N ARG A 57 -10.07 4.41 11.45
CA ARG A 57 -8.88 3.83 12.09
C ARG A 57 -9.04 2.37 12.54
N ASP A 58 -10.29 1.90 12.69
CA ASP A 58 -10.63 0.55 13.14
C ASP A 58 -11.03 -0.37 11.98
N VAL A 59 -10.99 0.14 10.75
CA VAL A 59 -11.30 -0.61 9.52
C VAL A 59 -10.04 -1.32 9.02
N ASP A 60 -10.18 -2.59 8.65
CA ASP A 60 -9.18 -3.36 7.93
C ASP A 60 -9.29 -3.12 6.42
N TRP A 61 -10.47 -3.40 5.86
CA TRP A 61 -10.77 -3.18 4.45
C TRP A 61 -12.26 -2.91 4.23
N LEU A 62 -12.53 -2.31 3.06
CA LEU A 62 -13.85 -2.04 2.54
C LEU A 62 -13.99 -2.75 1.19
N GLU A 63 -15.14 -3.31 0.90
CA GLU A 63 -15.48 -3.84 -0.41
C GLU A 63 -16.78 -3.23 -0.87
N PHE A 64 -16.72 -2.54 -2.00
CA PHE A 64 -17.87 -1.92 -2.63
C PHE A 64 -18.44 -2.91 -3.64
N ALA A 65 -19.67 -3.41 -3.39
CA ALA A 65 -20.29 -4.34 -4.33
C ALA A 65 -20.50 -3.67 -5.71
N THR A 66 -20.37 -4.47 -6.74
CA THR A 66 -20.70 -4.07 -8.10
C THR A 66 -22.19 -3.78 -8.18
N ALA A 67 -22.57 -2.55 -8.52
CA ALA A 67 -23.96 -2.26 -8.88
C ALA A 67 -24.32 -3.17 -10.07
N THR A 68 -25.41 -3.93 -9.93
CA THR A 68 -25.93 -4.83 -10.98
C THR A 68 -26.12 -4.02 -12.26
N LYS A 69 -25.32 -4.28 -13.32
CA LYS A 69 -25.24 -3.53 -14.59
C LYS A 69 -24.48 -2.20 -14.57
N ILE A 70 -23.29 -2.18 -14.05
CA ILE A 70 -22.26 -1.36 -14.71
C ILE A 70 -21.50 -2.37 -15.58
N GLU A 71 -21.40 -2.11 -16.87
CA GLU A 71 -20.41 -2.74 -17.74
C GLU A 71 -19.12 -2.80 -16.93
N THR A 72 -18.51 -3.97 -16.86
CA THR A 72 -17.27 -4.23 -16.12
C THR A 72 -16.42 -2.97 -16.17
N PRO A 73 -16.07 -2.34 -15.04
CA PRO A 73 -15.36 -1.09 -15.10
C PRO A 73 -14.20 -1.30 -16.06
N ALA A 74 -13.90 -0.34 -16.89
CA ALA A 74 -12.92 -0.41 -17.98
C ALA A 74 -11.54 -0.96 -17.54
N VAL A 75 -11.37 -1.24 -16.26
CA VAL A 75 -10.26 -1.95 -15.61
C VAL A 75 -9.96 -3.30 -16.23
N ALA A 76 -10.98 -4.09 -16.61
CA ALA A 76 -10.76 -5.42 -17.20
C ALA A 76 -10.20 -5.36 -18.64
N ASN A 77 -10.35 -4.22 -19.33
CA ASN A 77 -9.91 -4.03 -20.72
C ASN A 77 -8.94 -2.84 -20.91
N ALA A 78 -8.63 -2.08 -19.85
CA ALA A 78 -7.64 -1.03 -19.94
C ALA A 78 -6.25 -1.69 -20.00
N ASN A 79 -5.44 -1.29 -20.96
CA ASN A 79 -4.02 -1.64 -20.97
C ASN A 79 -3.34 -0.91 -19.80
N LEU A 80 -3.41 -1.50 -18.58
CA LEU A 80 -2.88 -0.95 -17.35
C LEU A 80 -1.35 -1.06 -17.25
N GLN A 81 -0.66 -1.33 -18.37
CA GLN A 81 0.80 -1.46 -18.37
C GLN A 81 1.50 -0.13 -18.15
N THR A 82 0.85 0.99 -18.48
CA THR A 82 1.41 2.33 -18.27
C THR A 82 0.79 3.01 -17.06
N GLY A 83 1.61 3.70 -16.31
CA GLY A 83 1.17 4.45 -15.14
C GLY A 83 2.19 5.48 -14.69
N ILE A 84 1.78 6.28 -13.72
CA ILE A 84 2.62 7.28 -13.06
C ILE A 84 2.93 6.82 -11.64
N TRP A 85 4.20 6.84 -11.30
CA TRP A 85 4.68 6.71 -9.94
C TRP A 85 4.60 8.07 -9.25
N LEU A 86 3.87 8.14 -8.15
CA LEU A 86 3.76 9.35 -7.34
C LEU A 86 4.77 9.33 -6.19
N THR A 87 5.13 10.51 -5.70
CA THR A 87 6.08 10.68 -4.59
C THR A 87 5.58 10.12 -3.25
N ASP A 88 4.29 9.78 -3.12
CA ASP A 88 3.75 9.07 -1.95
C ASP A 88 3.88 7.54 -2.04
N GLY A 89 4.52 7.03 -3.12
CA GLY A 89 4.67 5.61 -3.40
C GLY A 89 3.49 4.96 -4.12
N SER A 90 2.46 5.72 -4.49
CA SER A 90 1.33 5.25 -5.30
C SER A 90 1.76 5.00 -6.75
N TRP A 91 1.21 3.97 -7.36
CA TRP A 91 1.24 3.80 -8.81
C TRP A 91 -0.16 4.06 -9.38
N LEU A 92 -0.29 5.16 -10.12
CA LEU A 92 -1.55 5.59 -10.73
C LEU A 92 -1.61 5.08 -12.18
N PRO A 93 -2.46 4.07 -12.48
CA PRO A 93 -2.63 3.59 -13.84
C PRO A 93 -3.21 4.69 -14.71
N THR A 94 -2.64 4.89 -15.91
CA THR A 94 -2.97 6.00 -16.80
C THR A 94 -3.46 5.52 -18.14
N THR A 95 -4.46 6.21 -18.68
CA THR A 95 -4.99 6.01 -20.03
C THR A 95 -4.49 7.05 -21.00
N ALA A 96 -4.05 8.21 -20.51
CA ALA A 96 -3.50 9.30 -21.31
C ALA A 96 -2.63 10.22 -20.44
N ILE A 97 -1.56 10.77 -21.04
CA ILE A 97 -0.70 11.79 -20.46
C ILE A 97 -0.55 12.90 -21.49
N ALA A 98 -0.73 14.15 -21.06
CA ALA A 98 -0.54 15.36 -21.86
C ALA A 98 0.00 16.47 -20.99
N ALA A 99 0.53 17.53 -21.61
CA ALA A 99 0.90 18.74 -20.88
C ALA A 99 -0.35 19.41 -20.28
N GLY A 100 -0.24 19.80 -19.04
CA GLY A 100 -1.21 20.62 -18.31
C GLY A 100 -0.80 22.10 -18.31
N THR A 101 -1.23 22.81 -17.28
CA THR A 101 -0.87 24.23 -17.09
C THR A 101 0.43 24.32 -16.28
N GLY A 102 1.42 25.08 -16.78
CA GLY A 102 2.74 25.17 -16.14
C GLY A 102 3.45 23.82 -16.04
N ASP A 103 4.09 23.53 -14.93
CA ASP A 103 4.80 22.27 -14.69
C ASP A 103 3.88 21.13 -14.23
N GLN A 104 2.71 21.00 -14.84
CA GLN A 104 1.74 19.94 -14.53
C GLN A 104 1.51 19.03 -15.72
N LEU A 105 1.31 17.75 -15.46
CA LEU A 105 0.81 16.79 -16.43
C LEU A 105 -0.70 16.62 -16.26
N ARG A 106 -1.42 16.68 -17.37
CA ARG A 106 -2.81 16.27 -17.42
C ARG A 106 -2.87 14.78 -17.65
N VAL A 107 -3.42 14.07 -16.67
CA VAL A 107 -3.42 12.62 -16.60
C VAL A 107 -4.84 12.09 -16.64
N GLY A 108 -5.17 11.27 -17.64
CA GLY A 108 -6.36 10.43 -17.62
C GLY A 108 -6.06 9.15 -16.84
N SER A 109 -6.92 8.78 -15.90
CA SER A 109 -6.77 7.58 -15.10
C SER A 109 -8.13 6.91 -14.84
N LEU A 110 -8.12 5.73 -14.22
CA LEU A 110 -9.34 5.07 -13.74
C LEU A 110 -10.08 5.88 -12.67
N PHE A 111 -9.37 6.77 -11.99
CA PHE A 111 -9.92 7.63 -10.93
C PHE A 111 -10.38 8.99 -11.46
N GLY A 112 -10.34 9.20 -12.77
CA GLY A 112 -10.74 10.44 -13.44
C GLY A 112 -9.59 11.16 -14.13
N LYS A 113 -9.82 12.43 -14.45
CA LYS A 113 -8.80 13.31 -15.04
C LYS A 113 -8.18 14.15 -13.94
N HIS A 114 -6.85 14.21 -13.91
CA HIS A 114 -6.09 14.89 -12.88
C HIS A 114 -5.04 15.80 -13.52
N GLU A 115 -4.74 16.92 -12.87
CA GLU A 115 -3.56 17.75 -13.18
C GLU A 115 -2.53 17.54 -12.05
N ILE A 116 -1.43 16.87 -12.37
CA ILE A 116 -0.43 16.44 -11.40
C ILE A 116 0.86 17.19 -11.63
N PRO A 117 1.33 17.98 -10.65
CA PRO A 117 2.62 18.64 -10.72
C PRO A 117 3.77 17.65 -10.91
N LEU A 118 4.76 17.97 -11.74
CA LEU A 118 5.97 17.15 -11.93
C LEU A 118 6.68 16.89 -10.59
N SER A 119 6.61 17.85 -9.64
CA SER A 119 7.18 17.68 -8.30
C SER A 119 6.54 16.57 -7.45
N LEU A 120 5.38 16.04 -7.86
CA LEU A 120 4.71 14.92 -7.20
C LEU A 120 4.86 13.60 -7.98
N ILE A 121 5.64 13.61 -9.06
CA ILE A 121 5.87 12.44 -9.92
C ILE A 121 7.30 11.97 -9.67
N SER A 122 7.48 10.69 -9.36
CA SER A 122 8.80 10.04 -9.31
C SER A 122 9.13 9.30 -10.60
N GLY A 123 8.12 9.04 -11.45
CA GLY A 123 8.33 8.46 -12.76
C GLY A 123 7.04 8.15 -13.50
N TRP A 124 7.15 7.78 -14.76
CA TRP A 124 6.08 7.17 -15.54
C TRP A 124 6.62 6.12 -16.51
N GLY A 125 5.76 5.26 -17.03
CA GLY A 125 6.10 4.28 -18.04
C GLY A 125 5.54 2.89 -17.73
N THR A 126 6.14 1.89 -18.40
CA THR A 126 5.79 0.48 -18.26
C THR A 126 6.66 -0.25 -17.23
N SER A 127 7.57 0.44 -16.56
CA SER A 127 8.50 -0.16 -15.60
C SER A 127 7.77 -0.92 -14.49
N GLU A 128 8.19 -2.15 -14.25
CA GLU A 128 7.60 -3.01 -13.21
C GLU A 128 7.97 -2.58 -11.79
N THR A 129 9.07 -1.86 -11.63
CA THR A 129 9.58 -1.42 -10.34
C THR A 129 9.55 0.10 -10.22
N ALA A 130 9.32 0.60 -9.00
CA ALA A 130 9.53 2.01 -8.71
C ALA A 130 10.96 2.40 -9.10
N PRO A 131 11.15 3.54 -9.78
CA PRO A 131 12.48 3.96 -10.18
C PRO A 131 13.37 4.12 -8.96
N ALA A 132 14.48 3.37 -8.92
CA ALA A 132 15.53 3.62 -7.94
C ALA A 132 16.18 4.96 -8.27
N SER A 133 16.32 5.83 -7.27
CA SER A 133 16.98 7.12 -7.45
C SER A 133 18.49 6.96 -7.25
N ASP A 134 19.25 7.16 -8.33
CA ASP A 134 20.70 7.31 -8.30
C ASP A 134 21.12 8.79 -8.21
N GLY A 135 20.16 9.67 -7.93
CA GLY A 135 20.36 11.12 -7.81
C GLY A 135 20.24 11.86 -9.13
N GLN A 136 20.00 11.18 -10.26
CA GLN A 136 19.78 11.79 -11.57
C GLN A 136 18.39 11.46 -12.13
N ASP A 137 17.85 12.38 -12.91
CA ASP A 137 16.64 12.12 -13.70
C ASP A 137 17.02 11.37 -14.96
N ARG A 138 16.13 10.51 -15.42
CA ARG A 138 16.30 9.75 -16.68
C ARG A 138 15.04 9.81 -17.51
N VAL A 139 15.19 10.16 -18.78
CA VAL A 139 14.12 10.10 -19.77
C VAL A 139 14.45 9.02 -20.78
N LEU A 140 13.52 8.09 -20.99
CA LEU A 140 13.66 7.04 -22.00
C LEU A 140 12.90 7.45 -23.27
N VAL A 141 13.60 7.56 -24.37
CA VAL A 141 13.06 7.79 -25.71
C VAL A 141 13.45 6.64 -26.65
N SER A 142 12.92 6.62 -27.87
CA SER A 142 13.20 5.53 -28.85
C SER A 142 14.67 5.35 -29.18
N SER A 143 15.47 6.41 -29.10
CA SER A 143 16.93 6.38 -29.34
C SER A 143 17.75 5.92 -28.13
N GLY A 144 17.13 5.75 -26.96
CA GLY A 144 17.79 5.31 -25.73
C GLY A 144 17.55 6.25 -24.55
N PRO A 145 18.20 5.98 -23.41
CA PRO A 145 18.06 6.79 -22.21
C PRO A 145 18.84 8.11 -22.32
N ILE A 146 18.25 9.18 -21.80
CA ILE A 146 18.85 10.51 -21.64
C ILE A 146 18.92 10.78 -20.13
N ASP A 147 20.13 10.87 -19.61
CA ASP A 147 20.39 11.21 -18.20
C ASP A 147 20.64 12.72 -18.07
N GLY A 148 20.09 13.32 -17.00
CA GLY A 148 20.24 14.76 -16.77
C GLY A 148 19.38 15.23 -15.62
N ARG A 149 18.94 16.48 -15.69
CA ARG A 149 18.04 17.10 -14.73
C ARG A 149 16.83 17.69 -15.46
N VAL A 150 15.66 17.17 -15.16
CA VAL A 150 14.40 17.72 -15.66
C VAL A 150 14.17 19.09 -15.03
N GLN A 151 13.96 20.10 -15.88
CA GLN A 151 13.77 21.49 -15.47
C GLN A 151 12.28 21.87 -15.40
N GLY A 152 11.40 21.13 -16.08
CA GLY A 152 9.97 21.38 -16.11
C GLY A 152 9.35 21.16 -17.48
N LEU A 153 8.17 21.74 -17.68
CA LEU A 153 7.44 21.73 -18.96
C LEU A 153 7.40 23.15 -19.53
N ARG A 154 7.69 23.28 -20.84
CA ARG A 154 7.53 24.52 -21.57
C ARG A 154 6.96 24.25 -22.95
N ASP A 155 5.90 24.96 -23.32
CA ASP A 155 5.23 24.83 -24.62
C ASP A 155 4.85 23.37 -24.97
N GLY A 156 4.42 22.61 -23.95
CA GLY A 156 4.02 21.22 -24.08
C GLY A 156 5.15 20.19 -24.11
N LYS A 157 6.41 20.64 -24.03
CA LYS A 157 7.60 19.78 -24.07
C LYS A 157 8.25 19.66 -22.70
N LEU A 158 8.85 18.49 -22.45
CA LEU A 158 9.69 18.27 -21.26
C LEU A 158 11.10 18.81 -21.53
N LEU A 159 11.59 19.65 -20.63
CA LEU A 159 12.95 20.19 -20.70
C LEU A 159 13.87 19.38 -19.79
N ILE A 160 14.97 18.87 -20.35
CA ILE A 160 16.02 18.18 -19.60
C ILE A 160 17.39 18.82 -19.88
N ALA A 161 18.05 19.26 -18.83
CA ALA A 161 19.44 19.70 -18.88
C ALA A 161 20.36 18.48 -18.81
N THR A 162 21.30 18.40 -19.76
CA THR A 162 22.31 17.34 -19.82
C THR A 162 23.69 17.94 -19.60
N SER A 163 24.70 17.09 -19.37
CA SER A 163 26.11 17.54 -19.31
C SER A 163 26.73 17.78 -20.68
N LEU A 164 26.03 17.44 -21.75
CA LEU A 164 26.54 17.48 -23.11
C LEU A 164 26.29 18.80 -23.82
N ASP A 165 25.22 19.52 -23.45
CA ASP A 165 24.81 20.77 -24.05
C ASP A 165 24.39 21.77 -22.97
N PRO A 166 24.85 23.06 -23.06
CA PRO A 166 24.42 24.11 -22.14
C PRO A 166 22.93 24.46 -22.29
N GLU A 167 22.32 24.23 -23.44
CA GLU A 167 20.89 24.44 -23.65
C GLU A 167 20.10 23.18 -23.28
N PRO A 168 18.98 23.31 -22.56
CA PRO A 168 18.14 22.16 -22.22
C PRO A 168 17.53 21.54 -23.49
N LEU A 169 17.60 20.23 -23.57
CA LEU A 169 16.92 19.47 -24.62
C LEU A 169 15.41 19.51 -24.37
N ALA A 170 14.63 19.88 -25.40
CA ALA A 170 13.18 19.91 -25.37
C ALA A 170 12.59 18.68 -26.04
N LEU A 171 11.91 17.84 -25.27
CA LEU A 171 11.32 16.56 -25.73
C LEU A 171 9.80 16.65 -25.80
N GLU A 172 9.23 16.22 -26.92
CA GLU A 172 7.78 16.03 -27.02
C GLU A 172 7.33 14.92 -26.05
N LEU A 173 6.22 15.12 -25.34
CA LEU A 173 5.72 14.10 -24.39
C LEU A 173 5.37 12.78 -25.11
N SER A 174 4.99 12.83 -26.39
CA SER A 174 4.70 11.66 -27.21
C SER A 174 5.92 10.81 -27.56
N GLU A 175 7.11 11.37 -27.48
CA GLU A 175 8.38 10.68 -27.74
C GLU A 175 8.91 9.97 -26.50
N ILE A 176 8.38 10.31 -25.31
CA ILE A 176 8.84 9.78 -24.03
C ILE A 176 8.16 8.44 -23.75
N GLN A 177 8.94 7.39 -23.70
CA GLN A 177 8.50 6.03 -23.38
C GLN A 177 8.54 5.77 -21.88
N GLY A 178 9.40 6.48 -21.14
CA GLY A 178 9.52 6.37 -19.72
C GLY A 178 10.24 7.57 -19.09
N LEU A 179 9.92 7.85 -17.84
CA LEU A 179 10.51 8.93 -17.07
C LEU A 179 10.83 8.41 -15.66
N ARG A 180 12.01 8.76 -15.17
CA ARG A 180 12.41 8.60 -13.79
C ARG A 180 12.93 9.93 -13.28
N LEU A 181 12.33 10.42 -12.20
CA LEU A 181 12.76 11.63 -11.51
C LEU A 181 13.44 11.28 -10.19
N ALA A 182 14.55 11.93 -9.90
CA ALA A 182 15.33 11.76 -8.67
C ALA A 182 14.62 12.38 -7.46
N GLN A 183 13.37 12.02 -7.25
CA GLN A 183 12.55 12.52 -6.15
C GLN A 183 12.38 11.45 -5.08
N ALA A 184 12.60 11.84 -3.82
CA ALA A 184 12.40 10.94 -2.70
C ALA A 184 10.93 10.61 -2.51
N VAL A 185 10.63 9.33 -2.31
CA VAL A 185 9.29 8.89 -1.91
C VAL A 185 9.02 9.38 -0.49
N LYS A 186 7.96 10.16 -0.32
CA LYS A 186 7.49 10.69 0.97
C LYS A 186 6.11 10.11 1.26
N ARG A 187 6.05 9.07 2.07
CA ARG A 187 4.75 8.52 2.47
C ARG A 187 4.04 9.51 3.41
N PRO A 188 2.78 9.90 3.11
CA PRO A 188 2.01 10.74 4.01
C PRO A 188 1.77 10.03 5.34
N THR A 189 1.76 10.81 6.41
CA THR A 189 1.35 10.34 7.74
C THR A 189 -0.17 10.37 7.85
N GLY A 190 -0.74 9.45 8.64
CA GLY A 190 -2.18 9.35 8.86
C GLY A 190 -2.83 8.19 8.12
N SER A 191 -4.13 8.02 8.33
CA SER A 191 -4.90 6.96 7.69
C SER A 191 -5.09 7.26 6.19
N ALA A 192 -4.87 6.26 5.36
CA ALA A 192 -5.09 6.30 3.93
C ALA A 192 -5.90 5.08 3.46
N LEU A 193 -6.58 5.24 2.35
CA LEU A 193 -7.26 4.16 1.66
C LEU A 193 -6.33 3.66 0.56
N LEU A 194 -5.95 2.40 0.60
CA LEU A 194 -5.10 1.74 -0.40
C LEU A 194 -5.98 1.00 -1.39
N VAL A 195 -5.98 1.44 -2.63
CA VAL A 195 -6.73 0.82 -3.72
C VAL A 195 -5.78 0.06 -4.61
N THR A 196 -5.83 -1.26 -4.56
CA THR A 196 -5.06 -2.13 -5.46
C THR A 196 -5.82 -2.29 -6.76
N VAL A 197 -5.28 -1.76 -7.84
CA VAL A 197 -5.83 -1.88 -9.20
C VAL A 197 -5.15 -3.04 -9.93
N ASP A 198 -3.85 -3.17 -9.77
CA ASP A 198 -3.02 -4.25 -10.30
C ASP A 198 -2.25 -4.88 -9.12
N PRO A 199 -2.39 -6.20 -8.87
CA PRO A 199 -1.69 -6.87 -7.78
C PRO A 199 -0.16 -6.83 -7.92
N ASN A 200 0.36 -6.59 -9.12
CA ASN A 200 1.78 -6.46 -9.39
C ASN A 200 2.33 -5.05 -9.20
N ARG A 201 1.48 -4.09 -8.81
CA ARG A 201 1.83 -2.68 -8.65
C ARG A 201 1.49 -2.18 -7.25
N PRO A 202 2.19 -1.18 -6.73
CA PRO A 202 1.79 -0.53 -5.49
C PRO A 202 0.38 0.04 -5.59
N PRO A 203 -0.38 0.01 -4.49
CA PRO A 203 -1.74 0.54 -4.46
C PRO A 203 -1.75 2.07 -4.62
N VAL A 204 -2.83 2.58 -5.19
CA VAL A 204 -3.13 4.01 -5.18
C VAL A 204 -3.56 4.43 -3.78
N ARG A 205 -2.96 5.50 -3.25
CA ARG A 205 -3.31 6.07 -1.96
C ARG A 205 -4.36 7.16 -2.12
N LEU A 206 -5.48 6.97 -1.44
CA LEU A 206 -6.53 7.97 -1.32
C LEU A 206 -6.64 8.43 0.13
N VAL A 207 -7.09 9.66 0.33
CA VAL A 207 -7.47 10.18 1.64
C VAL A 207 -8.94 10.55 1.63
N SER A 208 -9.62 10.23 2.72
CA SER A 208 -11.00 10.68 2.94
C SER A 208 -10.97 12.05 3.63
N THR A 209 -11.78 12.96 3.13
CA THR A 209 -11.88 14.33 3.65
C THR A 209 -13.35 14.67 3.86
N ALA A 210 -13.61 15.83 4.45
CA ALA A 210 -14.99 16.33 4.61
C ALA A 210 -15.71 16.57 3.27
N THR A 211 -14.94 16.76 2.17
CA THR A 211 -15.49 17.04 0.82
C THR A 211 -15.46 15.83 -0.11
N GLY A 212 -15.00 14.65 0.37
CA GLY A 212 -14.95 13.41 -0.41
C GLY A 212 -13.55 12.80 -0.47
N LEU A 213 -13.36 11.86 -1.41
CA LEU A 213 -12.08 11.19 -1.62
C LEU A 213 -11.15 12.02 -2.50
N GLN A 214 -9.87 11.97 -2.20
CA GLN A 214 -8.82 12.64 -2.95
C GLN A 214 -7.60 11.73 -3.10
N LEU A 215 -6.84 11.88 -4.20
CA LEU A 215 -5.50 11.31 -4.31
C LEU A 215 -4.62 11.89 -3.19
N ALA A 216 -3.94 11.04 -2.45
CA ALA A 216 -3.16 11.47 -1.28
C ALA A 216 -2.04 12.45 -1.66
N ALA A 217 -1.34 12.20 -2.76
CA ALA A 217 -0.25 13.04 -3.24
C ALA A 217 -0.73 14.41 -3.75
N SER A 218 -1.66 14.43 -4.70
CA SER A 218 -2.03 15.65 -5.45
C SER A 218 -3.24 16.38 -4.88
N LYS A 219 -3.96 15.80 -3.91
CA LYS A 219 -5.21 16.33 -3.35
C LYS A 219 -6.33 16.48 -4.39
N GLN A 220 -6.19 15.87 -5.55
CA GLN A 220 -7.21 15.90 -6.59
C GLN A 220 -8.39 14.99 -6.23
N PRO A 221 -9.63 15.42 -6.49
CA PRO A 221 -10.82 14.66 -6.13
C PRO A 221 -10.93 13.36 -6.92
N VAL A 222 -11.47 12.32 -6.27
CA VAL A 222 -11.74 10.99 -6.82
C VAL A 222 -13.20 10.64 -6.61
N GLY A 223 -13.87 10.19 -7.66
CA GLY A 223 -15.25 9.73 -7.55
C GLY A 223 -15.34 8.39 -6.82
N VAL A 224 -16.23 8.26 -5.83
CA VAL A 224 -16.40 6.99 -5.08
C VAL A 224 -16.89 5.85 -5.98
N SER A 225 -17.65 6.16 -7.03
CA SER A 225 -18.11 5.18 -8.02
C SER A 225 -16.97 4.43 -8.72
N THR A 226 -15.77 5.00 -8.78
CA THR A 226 -14.60 4.35 -9.35
C THR A 226 -14.06 3.20 -8.49
N LEU A 227 -14.50 3.09 -7.24
CA LEU A 227 -14.14 2.03 -6.30
C LEU A 227 -15.05 0.81 -6.36
N SER A 228 -16.12 0.86 -7.18
CA SER A 228 -17.08 -0.25 -7.31
C SER A 228 -16.39 -1.53 -7.74
N GLY A 229 -16.64 -2.62 -7.02
CA GLY A 229 -16.01 -3.93 -7.27
C GLY A 229 -14.55 -4.04 -6.82
N LEU A 230 -14.00 -3.01 -6.19
CA LEU A 230 -12.64 -3.03 -5.65
C LEU A 230 -12.65 -3.26 -4.14
N ARG A 231 -11.64 -3.98 -3.67
CA ARG A 231 -11.32 -4.05 -2.25
C ARG A 231 -10.36 -2.92 -1.90
N VAL A 232 -10.75 -2.11 -0.92
CA VAL A 232 -9.98 -0.96 -0.46
C VAL A 232 -9.48 -1.25 0.95
N ARG A 233 -8.18 -1.30 1.14
CA ARG A 233 -7.56 -1.49 2.45
C ARG A 233 -7.38 -0.14 3.14
N VAL A 234 -7.59 -0.07 4.44
CA VAL A 234 -7.25 1.11 5.24
C VAL A 234 -5.85 0.95 5.79
N ASP A 235 -4.95 1.88 5.44
CA ASP A 235 -3.57 1.95 5.95
C ASP A 235 -3.48 2.98 7.09
N GLY A 236 -2.63 2.73 8.08
CA GLY A 236 -2.54 3.57 9.27
C GLY A 236 -3.61 3.22 10.33
N GLY A 237 -3.98 4.22 11.14
CA GLY A 237 -4.89 3.99 12.26
C GLY A 237 -4.27 3.06 13.31
N ARG A 238 -4.92 1.93 13.58
CA ARG A 238 -4.44 0.92 14.52
C ARG A 238 -3.56 -0.17 13.88
N ARG A 239 -3.29 -0.09 12.58
CA ARG A 239 -2.40 -1.00 11.87
C ARG A 239 -0.97 -0.49 11.92
N THR A 240 -0.03 -1.39 12.24
CA THR A 240 1.41 -1.15 12.14
C THR A 240 2.02 -2.31 11.35
N TRP A 241 2.64 -2.01 10.22
CA TRP A 241 3.30 -3.04 9.41
C TRP A 241 4.49 -3.63 10.15
N LEU A 242 4.62 -4.96 10.17
CA LEU A 242 5.71 -5.63 10.87
C LEU A 242 7.07 -5.25 10.28
N SER A 243 7.12 -5.00 8.97
CA SER A 243 8.32 -4.52 8.29
C SER A 243 8.77 -3.12 8.74
N GLU A 244 7.89 -2.33 9.35
CA GLU A 244 8.21 -1.00 9.89
C GLU A 244 8.65 -1.04 11.36
N VAL A 245 8.47 -2.19 12.02
CA VAL A 245 8.91 -2.39 13.40
C VAL A 245 10.31 -3.01 13.41
N THR A 246 11.26 -2.35 14.03
CA THR A 246 12.62 -2.89 14.16
C THR A 246 12.62 -4.03 15.18
N PRO A 247 13.13 -5.22 14.82
CA PRO A 247 13.33 -6.28 15.78
C PRO A 247 14.27 -5.82 16.90
N ALA A 248 13.99 -6.23 18.13
CA ALA A 248 14.86 -6.00 19.28
C ALA A 248 16.14 -6.87 19.20
N THR A 249 15.97 -8.09 18.67
CA THR A 249 17.10 -8.98 18.38
C THR A 249 16.91 -9.68 17.05
N VAL A 250 18.02 -9.91 16.36
CA VAL A 250 18.12 -10.68 15.12
C VAL A 250 19.28 -11.66 15.31
N VAL A 251 18.99 -12.95 15.20
CA VAL A 251 19.99 -14.00 15.17
C VAL A 251 19.83 -14.75 13.87
N GLU A 252 20.82 -14.73 13.03
CA GLU A 252 20.84 -15.42 11.73
C GLU A 252 22.08 -16.30 11.64
N LYS A 253 21.85 -17.55 11.28
CA LYS A 253 22.89 -18.55 11.11
C LYS A 253 22.54 -19.32 9.85
N GLY A 254 23.34 -19.20 8.83
CA GLY A 254 23.17 -20.03 7.64
C GLY A 254 23.80 -21.42 7.82
N ALA A 255 23.36 -22.40 7.05
CA ALA A 255 24.15 -23.59 6.85
C ALA A 255 25.48 -23.21 6.20
N PHE A 256 26.58 -23.89 6.60
CA PHE A 256 27.93 -23.63 6.07
C PHE A 256 28.40 -22.17 6.23
N ASP A 257 27.96 -21.46 7.28
CA ASP A 257 28.33 -20.07 7.58
C ASP A 257 27.94 -19.04 6.50
N VAL A 258 27.00 -19.39 5.60
CA VAL A 258 26.42 -18.45 4.63
C VAL A 258 25.16 -17.84 5.24
N VAL A 259 25.20 -16.55 5.53
CA VAL A 259 24.07 -15.82 6.11
C VAL A 259 23.32 -15.04 5.02
N TRP A 260 22.01 -15.20 4.97
CA TRP A 260 21.10 -14.43 4.14
C TRP A 260 20.35 -13.44 5.05
N PRO A 261 20.77 -12.16 5.10
CA PRO A 261 20.13 -11.18 5.97
C PRO A 261 18.63 -11.04 5.65
N TRP A 262 17.80 -11.04 6.69
CA TRP A 262 16.38 -10.81 6.53
C TRP A 262 16.09 -9.49 5.82
N GLN A 263 14.98 -9.45 5.09
CA GLN A 263 14.61 -8.30 4.28
C GLN A 263 13.25 -7.73 4.70
N ARG A 264 13.11 -6.41 4.50
CA ARG A 264 11.87 -5.65 4.68
C ARG A 264 11.32 -5.25 3.33
N ASP A 265 10.07 -5.57 3.07
CA ASP A 265 9.33 -5.20 1.86
C ASP A 265 10.02 -5.67 0.54
N HIS A 266 10.93 -6.64 0.64
CA HIS A 266 11.65 -7.27 -0.47
C HIS A 266 11.85 -8.76 -0.22
N ALA A 267 11.99 -9.53 -1.31
CA ALA A 267 12.48 -10.90 -1.24
C ALA A 267 13.99 -10.90 -0.89
N LEU A 268 14.55 -12.06 -0.48
CA LEU A 268 15.95 -12.17 -0.07
C LEU A 268 16.92 -11.87 -1.22
N ASP A 269 16.53 -12.11 -2.46
CA ASP A 269 17.28 -11.77 -3.67
C ASP A 269 17.17 -10.29 -4.09
N GLY A 270 16.45 -9.47 -3.30
CA GLY A 270 16.18 -8.06 -3.59
C GLY A 270 15.01 -7.83 -4.54
N GLY A 271 14.37 -8.89 -5.04
CA GLY A 271 13.16 -8.82 -5.87
C GLY A 271 11.91 -8.44 -5.10
N PRO A 272 10.75 -8.36 -5.77
CA PRO A 272 9.47 -8.06 -5.12
C PRO A 272 9.03 -9.21 -4.22
N LEU A 273 8.26 -8.90 -3.17
CA LEU A 273 7.58 -9.92 -2.39
C LEU A 273 6.56 -10.64 -3.27
N ALA A 274 6.75 -11.93 -3.51
CA ALA A 274 5.83 -12.78 -4.27
C ALA A 274 5.57 -14.09 -3.51
N LEU A 275 4.29 -14.36 -3.25
CA LEU A 275 3.84 -15.51 -2.46
C LEU A 275 2.50 -16.01 -2.96
N GLY A 276 2.42 -17.30 -3.31
CA GLY A 276 1.19 -17.92 -3.80
C GLY A 276 0.65 -17.33 -5.10
N GLY A 277 1.53 -16.88 -6.00
CA GLY A 277 1.20 -16.24 -7.27
C GLY A 277 0.78 -14.77 -7.17
N ALA A 278 0.83 -14.16 -5.99
CA ALA A 278 0.49 -12.75 -5.78
C ALA A 278 1.70 -11.95 -5.31
N ARG A 279 1.72 -10.65 -5.65
CA ARG A 279 2.75 -9.70 -5.18
C ARG A 279 2.23 -8.86 -4.03
N TYR A 280 3.12 -8.51 -3.12
CA TYR A 280 2.80 -7.74 -1.91
C TYR A 280 3.72 -6.54 -1.78
N ALA A 281 3.17 -5.43 -1.27
CA ALA A 281 3.93 -4.20 -1.04
C ALA A 281 4.57 -4.16 0.34
N LYS A 282 4.11 -5.01 1.26
CA LYS A 282 4.51 -5.04 2.67
C LYS A 282 4.74 -6.46 3.13
N GLY A 283 5.78 -6.67 3.93
CA GLY A 283 6.12 -7.95 4.51
C GLY A 283 7.56 -8.04 4.93
N ILE A 284 7.93 -9.21 5.43
CA ILE A 284 9.31 -9.55 5.75
C ILE A 284 9.66 -10.89 5.11
N THR A 285 10.91 -11.04 4.71
CA THR A 285 11.47 -12.32 4.24
C THR A 285 12.66 -12.69 5.09
N VAL A 286 12.71 -13.94 5.55
CA VAL A 286 13.70 -14.44 6.50
C VAL A 286 14.16 -15.81 6.03
N HIS A 287 15.47 -16.07 6.06
CA HIS A 287 16.04 -17.39 5.77
C HIS A 287 16.12 -18.26 7.02
N SER A 288 16.18 -19.59 6.88
CA SER A 288 16.57 -20.49 7.97
C SER A 288 18.10 -20.45 8.16
N ALA A 289 18.70 -20.74 9.26
CA ALA A 289 18.16 -20.79 10.60
C ALA A 289 18.22 -19.40 11.22
N ALA A 290 17.07 -18.85 11.55
CA ALA A 290 17.01 -17.48 12.03
C ALA A 290 15.96 -17.31 13.15
N THR A 291 16.25 -16.38 14.06
CA THR A 291 15.29 -15.95 15.09
C THR A 291 15.23 -14.43 15.11
N LEU A 292 14.06 -13.87 14.87
CA LEU A 292 13.76 -12.46 15.02
C LEU A 292 12.83 -12.25 16.21
N THR A 293 13.12 -11.24 17.03
CA THR A 293 12.32 -10.93 18.24
C THR A 293 11.93 -9.47 18.26
N TRP A 294 10.65 -9.17 18.52
CA TRP A 294 10.12 -7.82 18.65
C TRP A 294 9.58 -7.57 20.03
N THR A 295 9.84 -6.39 20.59
CA THR A 295 9.22 -5.93 21.82
C THR A 295 7.92 -5.21 21.50
N LEU A 296 6.78 -5.78 21.91
CA LEU A 296 5.44 -5.24 21.64
C LEU A 296 4.93 -4.36 22.79
N GLY A 297 5.44 -4.56 24.01
CA GLY A 297 5.05 -3.80 25.21
C GLY A 297 3.56 -3.91 25.55
N GLN A 298 2.92 -5.04 25.21
CA GLN A 298 1.48 -5.31 25.41
C GLN A 298 0.55 -4.34 24.65
N ARG A 299 1.07 -3.63 23.64
CA ARG A 299 0.27 -2.67 22.88
C ARG A 299 -0.41 -3.27 21.65
N SER A 300 0.03 -4.44 21.21
CA SER A 300 -0.54 -5.14 20.07
C SER A 300 -1.55 -6.19 20.54
N VAL A 301 -2.67 -6.28 19.83
CA VAL A 301 -3.74 -7.25 20.15
C VAL A 301 -3.82 -8.40 19.17
N ARG A 302 -3.30 -8.23 17.92
CA ARG A 302 -3.30 -9.28 16.90
C ARG A 302 -2.08 -9.13 16.00
N LEU A 303 -1.60 -10.29 15.45
CA LEU A 303 -0.74 -10.34 14.27
C LEU A 303 -1.54 -10.98 13.15
N ARG A 304 -1.60 -10.31 12.00
CA ARG A 304 -2.17 -10.86 10.76
C ARG A 304 -1.11 -10.89 9.67
N SER A 305 -1.08 -11.99 8.91
CA SER A 305 -0.15 -12.20 7.80
C SER A 305 -0.60 -13.35 6.91
N LEU A 306 -0.03 -13.44 5.72
CA LEU A 306 0.11 -14.67 4.97
C LEU A 306 1.52 -15.19 5.17
N ILE A 307 1.70 -16.49 5.46
CA ILE A 307 3.02 -17.10 5.60
C ILE A 307 3.19 -18.23 4.60
N GLY A 308 4.38 -18.34 4.01
CA GLY A 308 4.77 -19.40 3.09
C GLY A 308 6.22 -19.25 2.66
N ILE A 309 6.66 -20.11 1.76
CA ILE A 309 7.96 -19.99 1.09
C ILE A 309 7.78 -19.12 -0.16
N ALA A 310 8.68 -18.16 -0.38
CA ALA A 310 8.63 -17.22 -1.49
C ALA A 310 8.58 -17.94 -2.85
N ASP A 311 7.76 -17.42 -3.78
CA ASP A 311 7.54 -18.04 -5.09
C ASP A 311 8.84 -18.18 -5.91
N VAL A 312 9.81 -17.28 -5.71
CA VAL A 312 11.08 -17.24 -6.46
C VAL A 312 11.94 -18.51 -6.27
N VAL A 313 11.75 -19.22 -5.17
CA VAL A 313 12.49 -20.45 -4.88
C VAL A 313 11.65 -21.73 -5.03
N ALA A 314 10.37 -21.59 -5.36
CA ALA A 314 9.50 -22.76 -5.53
C ALA A 314 10.01 -23.70 -6.63
N PRO A 315 9.92 -25.03 -6.43
CA PRO A 315 9.26 -25.75 -5.34
C PRO A 315 10.18 -26.05 -4.13
N GLU A 316 11.36 -25.44 -4.07
CA GLU A 316 12.33 -25.67 -3.00
C GLU A 316 11.89 -25.02 -1.68
N GLY A 317 12.57 -25.37 -0.59
CA GLY A 317 12.28 -24.92 0.76
C GLY A 317 11.49 -25.94 1.57
N ASP A 318 11.96 -26.25 2.77
CA ASP A 318 11.28 -27.06 3.78
C ASP A 318 11.85 -26.70 5.16
N CYS A 319 11.12 -25.94 5.94
CA CYS A 319 11.60 -25.49 7.24
C CYS A 319 10.53 -25.62 8.34
N VAL A 320 11.02 -25.66 9.57
CA VAL A 320 10.18 -25.60 10.77
C VAL A 320 10.02 -24.15 11.19
N VAL A 321 8.80 -23.68 11.31
CA VAL A 321 8.53 -22.30 11.70
C VAL A 321 7.72 -22.26 12.99
N THR A 322 8.17 -21.43 13.94
CA THR A 322 7.45 -21.17 15.19
C THR A 322 7.26 -19.67 15.37
N ILE A 323 6.04 -19.23 15.59
CA ILE A 323 5.72 -17.87 16.06
C ILE A 323 5.29 -17.99 17.52
N ALA A 324 6.00 -17.30 18.43
CA ALA A 324 5.73 -17.38 19.84
C ALA A 324 5.52 -16.01 20.49
N GLY A 325 4.64 -15.97 21.49
CA GLY A 325 4.43 -14.81 22.38
C GLY A 325 4.95 -15.13 23.76
N ASP A 326 5.87 -14.31 24.29
CA ASP A 326 6.53 -14.51 25.59
C ASP A 326 7.06 -15.95 25.78
N GLY A 327 7.65 -16.52 24.71
CA GLY A 327 8.21 -17.86 24.66
C GLY A 327 7.17 -18.99 24.52
N LYS A 328 5.87 -18.70 24.47
CA LYS A 328 4.82 -19.70 24.26
C LYS A 328 4.43 -19.75 22.80
N PRO A 329 4.44 -20.91 22.12
CA PRO A 329 4.00 -21.04 20.75
C PRO A 329 2.56 -20.56 20.57
N LEU A 330 2.35 -19.61 19.65
CA LEU A 330 1.06 -19.14 19.18
C LEU A 330 0.67 -19.85 17.88
N TRP A 331 1.66 -20.18 17.06
CA TRP A 331 1.53 -20.94 15.85
C TRP A 331 2.82 -21.68 15.54
N ARG A 332 2.73 -22.87 14.98
CA ARG A 332 3.87 -23.70 14.60
C ARG A 332 3.51 -24.59 13.42
N THR A 333 4.46 -24.82 12.53
CA THR A 333 4.43 -25.90 11.55
C THR A 333 5.79 -26.60 11.54
N ASP A 334 5.77 -27.92 11.40
CA ASP A 334 6.99 -28.74 11.29
C ASP A 334 7.48 -28.80 9.83
N HIS A 335 6.62 -28.43 8.89
CA HIS A 335 6.95 -28.32 7.48
C HIS A 335 6.26 -27.11 6.88
N LEU A 336 7.03 -26.12 6.44
CA LEU A 336 6.61 -25.04 5.55
C LEU A 336 7.34 -25.26 4.24
N ARG A 337 6.63 -25.66 3.19
CA ARG A 337 7.23 -26.11 1.93
C ARG A 337 6.99 -25.15 0.79
N GLY A 338 8.00 -25.10 -0.11
CA GLY A 338 7.90 -24.31 -1.34
C GLY A 338 6.80 -24.84 -2.28
N GLY A 339 6.06 -23.92 -2.92
CA GLY A 339 4.98 -24.23 -3.83
C GLY A 339 3.64 -24.61 -3.16
N GLU A 340 3.58 -24.68 -1.83
CA GLU A 340 2.33 -24.87 -1.10
C GLU A 340 1.50 -23.58 -1.02
N THR A 341 0.19 -23.74 -0.82
CA THR A 341 -0.71 -22.62 -0.60
C THR A 341 -0.33 -21.87 0.68
N PRO A 342 -0.14 -20.53 0.64
CA PRO A 342 0.19 -19.76 1.82
C PRO A 342 -0.85 -19.88 2.93
N VAL A 343 -0.39 -19.93 4.17
CA VAL A 343 -1.24 -20.04 5.36
C VAL A 343 -1.63 -18.65 5.85
N THR A 344 -2.92 -18.42 6.07
CA THR A 344 -3.41 -17.18 6.70
C THR A 344 -3.21 -17.26 8.21
N LEU A 345 -2.48 -16.30 8.75
CA LEU A 345 -2.28 -16.14 10.18
C LEU A 345 -3.21 -15.04 10.73
N ASP A 346 -3.84 -15.32 11.87
CA ASP A 346 -4.59 -14.35 12.67
C ASP A 346 -4.42 -14.71 14.14
N LEU A 347 -3.32 -14.23 14.74
CA LEU A 347 -2.86 -14.63 16.06
C LEU A 347 -3.25 -13.60 17.14
N ASP A 348 -3.79 -14.07 18.26
CA ASP A 348 -4.07 -13.21 19.42
C ASP A 348 -2.78 -12.85 20.16
N LEU A 349 -2.52 -11.55 20.29
CA LEU A 349 -1.35 -11.00 20.98
C LEU A 349 -1.72 -10.23 22.26
N ARG A 350 -2.95 -10.34 22.75
CA ARG A 350 -3.35 -9.63 23.97
C ARG A 350 -2.51 -10.09 25.17
N GLY A 351 -1.89 -9.11 25.82
CA GLY A 351 -0.99 -9.37 26.96
C GLY A 351 0.43 -9.79 26.57
N VAL A 352 0.71 -10.03 25.27
CA VAL A 352 2.04 -10.41 24.81
C VAL A 352 2.98 -9.21 24.83
N THR A 353 4.11 -9.38 25.51
CA THR A 353 5.18 -8.38 25.60
C THR A 353 6.21 -8.55 24.50
N THR A 354 6.54 -9.80 24.17
CA THR A 354 7.60 -10.16 23.23
C THR A 354 7.05 -11.13 22.20
N LEU A 355 7.20 -10.80 20.93
CA LEU A 355 6.89 -11.67 19.78
C LEU A 355 8.20 -12.22 19.21
N SER A 356 8.27 -13.52 18.96
CA SER A 356 9.40 -14.12 18.26
C SER A 356 8.92 -14.91 17.03
N LEU A 357 9.72 -14.83 15.96
CA LEU A 357 9.67 -15.69 14.79
C LEU A 357 10.95 -16.52 14.78
N ASP A 358 10.82 -17.81 14.88
CA ASP A 358 11.91 -18.78 14.81
C ASP A 358 11.73 -19.66 13.58
N ILE A 359 12.78 -19.76 12.78
CA ILE A 359 12.82 -20.56 11.55
C ILE A 359 14.01 -21.51 11.67
N ALA A 360 13.70 -22.77 11.91
CA ALA A 360 14.69 -23.82 12.00
C ALA A 360 14.77 -24.60 10.69
N LEU A 361 15.90 -25.27 10.48
CA LEU A 361 16.13 -26.14 9.33
C LEU A 361 15.11 -27.28 9.30
N GLY A 362 14.62 -27.62 8.11
CA GLY A 362 13.83 -28.80 7.86
C GLY A 362 14.65 -29.98 7.33
N GLU A 363 14.01 -30.85 6.54
CA GLU A 363 14.63 -32.07 6.03
C GLU A 363 15.66 -31.83 4.92
N ARG A 364 15.66 -30.65 4.28
CA ARG A 364 16.52 -30.29 3.15
C ARG A 364 17.59 -29.26 3.49
N PHE A 365 18.02 -29.20 4.76
CA PHE A 365 18.89 -28.16 5.27
C PHE A 365 18.25 -26.78 5.08
N ASP A 366 18.96 -25.83 4.48
CA ASP A 366 18.51 -24.44 4.26
C ASP A 366 18.24 -24.12 2.76
N ILE A 367 18.13 -25.15 1.92
CA ILE A 367 17.96 -24.97 0.47
C ILE A 367 16.57 -24.40 0.17
N GLY A 368 16.53 -23.13 -0.27
CA GLY A 368 15.30 -22.45 -0.66
C GLY A 368 14.39 -22.04 0.51
N ASP A 369 14.91 -21.99 1.73
CA ASP A 369 14.13 -21.65 2.94
C ASP A 369 13.85 -20.14 3.04
N HIS A 370 13.30 -19.57 1.97
CA HIS A 370 12.92 -18.15 1.91
C HIS A 370 11.53 -17.95 2.51
N VAL A 371 11.44 -17.99 3.83
CA VAL A 371 10.17 -17.78 4.55
C VAL A 371 9.70 -16.34 4.41
N MET A 372 8.50 -16.16 3.89
CA MET A 372 7.89 -14.85 3.69
C MET A 372 6.65 -14.68 4.58
N LEU A 373 6.60 -13.58 5.33
CA LEU A 373 5.38 -13.09 5.96
C LEU A 373 4.86 -11.91 5.13
N ALA A 374 3.99 -12.20 4.17
CA ALA A 374 3.39 -11.20 3.30
C ALA A 374 2.22 -10.50 4.00
N ASP A 375 2.05 -9.20 3.72
CA ASP A 375 1.02 -8.36 4.36
C ASP A 375 1.01 -8.48 5.90
N ALA A 376 2.19 -8.64 6.51
CA ALA A 376 2.33 -8.82 7.94
C ALA A 376 2.11 -7.49 8.69
N TYR A 377 1.11 -7.45 9.58
CA TYR A 377 0.85 -6.28 10.39
C TYR A 377 0.35 -6.62 11.80
N LEU A 378 0.65 -5.71 12.71
CA LEU A 378 0.15 -5.71 14.07
C LEU A 378 -1.08 -4.81 14.18
N VAL A 379 -2.11 -5.28 14.87
CA VAL A 379 -3.26 -4.46 15.28
C VAL A 379 -2.96 -3.91 16.67
N GLN A 380 -2.90 -2.59 16.80
CA GLN A 380 -2.61 -1.92 18.05
C GLN A 380 -3.86 -1.78 18.93
N LEU A 381 -3.68 -1.70 20.23
CA LEU A 381 -4.75 -1.29 21.14
C LEU A 381 -5.33 0.06 20.71
N ALA A 382 -6.64 0.20 20.79
CA ALA A 382 -7.27 1.50 20.65
C ALA A 382 -6.73 2.44 21.75
N ASN A 383 -6.21 3.60 21.35
CA ASN A 383 -5.94 4.63 22.35
C ASN A 383 -7.27 5.02 23.00
N PRO A 384 -7.35 5.11 24.33
CA PRO A 384 -8.55 5.64 24.96
C PRO A 384 -8.86 7.02 24.35
N ALA A 385 -10.13 7.25 24.04
CA ALA A 385 -10.56 8.56 23.54
C ALA A 385 -10.06 9.61 24.54
N PRO A 386 -9.52 10.77 24.05
CA PRO A 386 -9.18 11.85 24.95
C PRO A 386 -10.43 12.16 25.79
N SER A 387 -10.31 12.04 27.10
CA SER A 387 -11.39 12.41 28.02
C SER A 387 -11.78 13.85 27.70
N ALA A 388 -13.01 14.03 27.28
CA ALA A 388 -13.57 15.38 27.11
C ALA A 388 -13.42 16.10 28.46
N LYS A 389 -12.53 17.12 28.47
CA LYS A 389 -12.40 18.07 29.58
C LYS A 389 -13.47 19.14 29.44
#